data_8c6fe3a257153d2f1ee0a04dea27cb1e
#
_entry.id   8c6fe3a257153d2f1ee0a04dea27cb1e
#
_cell.length_a   1.000
_cell.length_b   1.000
_cell.length_c   1.000
_cell.angle_alpha   90.00
_cell.angle_beta   90.00
_cell.angle_gamma   90.00
#
_symmetry.space_group_name_H-M   'P 1'
#
loop_
_entity.id
_entity.type
_entity.pdbx_description
1 polymer ?
#
loop_
_entity_poly.entity_id
_entity_poly.type
_entity_poly.pdbx_seq_one_letter_code
_entity_poly.pdbx_strand_id
1 'polypeptide(L)'
;DFTGETVRAGQTLATLYSPELFTAQQELLEAIRMGQPQLIQAAREKLYLWKMTDAQIAAIEKSGSISPVVEIKSNTSGIVLSKRVSQGDYVSQGAILFDVANLTKVWALFDAFEMDLPFLSKGDPVEFTLQALPGKKFSGKISFIDPILNTTTRTAKVRVEVPNASLELKPEMYATANVSAPLRNYKNEIVVPQTAVLWTGKRAIVYVKQPDTNTPAFLMREVELGPSLGNSYVILNGLREGEEIVTNGVFAIDASAQLEGKTSMMNNGDEPAKPMIGHEGHMMHAQSATGVASEHAMFGVK
;
A
#
# COMPACT_ATOMS: atom_id res chain seq x y z
N ASP A 1 -5.44 0.77 33.81
CA ASP A 1 -4.51 0.80 32.68
C ASP A 1 -5.34 0.74 31.40
N PHE A 2 -5.45 1.85 30.67
CA PHE A 2 -6.46 1.96 29.61
C PHE A 2 -5.97 1.51 28.22
N THR A 3 -4.69 1.26 28.01
CA THR A 3 -4.17 0.86 26.70
C THR A 3 -4.67 -0.54 26.35
N GLY A 4 -5.33 -0.67 25.19
CA GLY A 4 -5.94 -1.91 24.73
C GLY A 4 -7.37 -2.15 25.26
N GLU A 5 -7.87 -1.33 26.18
CA GLU A 5 -9.23 -1.45 26.70
C GLU A 5 -10.27 -0.84 25.76
N THR A 6 -11.47 -1.42 25.77
CA THR A 6 -12.61 -0.89 25.03
C THR A 6 -13.29 0.19 25.84
N VAL A 7 -13.53 1.35 25.24
CA VAL A 7 -14.23 2.48 25.84
C VAL A 7 -15.48 2.83 25.03
N ARG A 8 -16.48 3.38 25.73
CA ARG A 8 -17.74 3.85 25.13
C ARG A 8 -17.74 5.38 25.07
N ALA A 9 -18.43 5.92 24.10
CA ALA A 9 -18.70 7.34 24.06
C ALA A 9 -19.38 7.79 25.37
N GLY A 10 -18.90 8.89 25.97
CA GLY A 10 -19.36 9.39 27.27
C GLY A 10 -18.69 8.75 28.49
N GLN A 11 -17.89 7.69 28.33
CA GLN A 11 -17.13 7.09 29.43
C GLN A 11 -16.01 8.03 29.90
N THR A 12 -15.88 8.20 31.22
CA THR A 12 -14.81 8.98 31.82
C THR A 12 -13.46 8.28 31.67
N LEU A 13 -12.50 8.96 31.06
CA LEU A 13 -11.14 8.46 30.81
C LEU A 13 -10.14 9.01 31.82
N ALA A 14 -10.32 10.26 32.22
CA ALA A 14 -9.45 10.93 33.19
C ALA A 14 -10.22 11.98 33.96
N THR A 15 -9.65 12.44 35.04
CA THR A 15 -10.08 13.61 35.78
C THR A 15 -9.00 14.67 35.73
N LEU A 16 -9.38 15.90 35.46
CA LEU A 16 -8.50 17.04 35.33
C LEU A 16 -8.79 18.05 36.44
N TYR A 17 -7.77 18.48 37.17
CA TYR A 17 -7.85 19.62 38.04
C TYR A 17 -7.49 20.86 37.24
N SER A 18 -8.37 21.87 37.21
CA SER A 18 -8.12 23.16 36.53
C SER A 18 -8.62 24.31 37.39
N PRO A 19 -7.73 25.17 37.86
CA PRO A 19 -8.10 26.38 38.59
C PRO A 19 -8.96 27.32 37.75
N GLU A 20 -8.72 27.39 36.44
CA GLU A 20 -9.49 28.25 35.53
C GLU A 20 -10.91 27.74 35.37
N LEU A 21 -11.12 26.44 35.24
CA LEU A 21 -12.45 25.83 35.18
C LEU A 21 -13.20 25.97 36.52
N PHE A 22 -12.49 25.88 37.64
CA PHE A 22 -13.04 26.15 38.95
C PHE A 22 -13.59 27.59 39.03
N THR A 23 -12.78 28.58 38.63
CA THR A 23 -13.17 30.01 38.63
C THR A 23 -14.34 30.26 37.68
N ALA A 24 -14.35 29.66 36.48
CA ALA A 24 -15.45 29.83 35.52
C ALA A 24 -16.78 29.22 36.03
N GLN A 25 -16.75 28.11 36.78
CA GLN A 25 -17.93 27.55 37.43
C GLN A 25 -18.42 28.48 38.56
N GLN A 26 -17.50 29.09 39.32
CA GLN A 26 -17.84 30.06 40.35
C GLN A 26 -18.55 31.28 39.75
N GLU A 27 -18.05 31.83 38.67
CA GLU A 27 -18.67 32.94 37.94
C GLU A 27 -20.10 32.61 37.50
N LEU A 28 -20.34 31.37 37.00
CA LEU A 28 -21.68 30.92 36.64
C LEU A 28 -22.63 30.94 37.82
N LEU A 29 -22.21 30.36 38.96
CA LEU A 29 -23.07 30.33 40.16
C LEU A 29 -23.37 31.70 40.75
N GLU A 30 -22.39 32.61 40.69
CA GLU A 30 -22.59 34.02 41.08
C GLU A 30 -23.55 34.74 40.15
N ALA A 31 -23.40 34.57 38.82
CA ALA A 31 -24.35 35.12 37.85
C ALA A 31 -25.79 34.65 38.08
N ILE A 32 -25.98 33.35 38.42
CA ILE A 32 -27.27 32.80 38.78
C ILE A 32 -27.83 33.44 40.06
N ARG A 33 -27.02 33.64 41.11
CA ARG A 33 -27.41 34.30 42.35
C ARG A 33 -27.84 35.75 42.14
N MET A 34 -27.17 36.43 41.19
CA MET A 34 -27.50 37.82 40.84
C MET A 34 -28.76 37.92 39.97
N GLY A 35 -29.23 36.82 39.41
CA GLY A 35 -30.43 36.75 38.59
C GLY A 35 -30.34 37.51 37.27
N GLN A 36 -29.10 37.73 36.75
CA GLN A 36 -28.88 38.51 35.53
C GLN A 36 -28.73 37.59 34.33
N PRO A 37 -29.72 37.49 33.40
CA PRO A 37 -29.69 36.55 32.30
C PRO A 37 -28.48 36.70 31.35
N GLN A 38 -28.03 37.93 31.12
CA GLN A 38 -26.90 38.24 30.26
C GLN A 38 -25.58 37.68 30.84
N LEU A 39 -25.36 37.82 32.17
CA LEU A 39 -24.16 37.27 32.82
C LEU A 39 -24.21 35.73 32.88
N ILE A 40 -25.37 35.16 33.09
CA ILE A 40 -25.55 33.69 33.05
C ILE A 40 -25.20 33.16 31.69
N GLN A 41 -25.67 33.80 30.61
CA GLN A 41 -25.37 33.38 29.27
C GLN A 41 -23.86 33.50 28.96
N ALA A 42 -23.22 34.61 29.31
CA ALA A 42 -21.79 34.80 29.12
C ALA A 42 -20.95 33.76 29.87
N ALA A 43 -21.33 33.45 31.13
CA ALA A 43 -20.64 32.42 31.92
C ALA A 43 -20.82 31.01 31.31
N ARG A 44 -22.00 30.67 30.80
CA ARG A 44 -22.24 29.43 30.08
C ARG A 44 -21.34 29.34 28.80
N GLU A 45 -21.30 30.40 28.00
CA GLU A 45 -20.44 30.46 26.80
C GLU A 45 -18.97 30.24 27.14
N LYS A 46 -18.49 30.83 28.24
CA LYS A 46 -17.13 30.61 28.74
C LYS A 46 -16.87 29.13 29.06
N LEU A 47 -17.83 28.43 29.71
CA LEU A 47 -17.71 26.99 29.98
C LEU A 47 -17.78 26.13 28.72
N TYR A 48 -18.57 26.52 27.71
CA TYR A 48 -18.57 25.86 26.39
C TYR A 48 -17.23 26.00 25.65
N LEU A 49 -16.58 27.15 25.76
CA LEU A 49 -15.22 27.31 25.19
C LEU A 49 -14.23 26.32 25.82
N TRP A 50 -14.41 25.97 27.08
CA TRP A 50 -13.66 24.91 27.77
C TRP A 50 -14.15 23.50 27.46
N LYS A 51 -15.06 23.34 26.49
CA LYS A 51 -15.62 22.05 26.05
C LYS A 51 -16.41 21.29 27.11
N MET A 52 -16.96 21.99 28.12
CA MET A 52 -17.93 21.40 28.99
C MET A 52 -19.25 21.13 28.24
N THR A 53 -19.87 19.99 28.52
CA THR A 53 -21.13 19.59 27.91
C THR A 53 -22.32 20.26 28.61
N ASP A 54 -23.47 20.39 27.90
CA ASP A 54 -24.73 20.89 28.49
C ASP A 54 -25.10 20.15 29.77
N ALA A 55 -24.90 18.83 29.80
CA ALA A 55 -25.20 18.01 30.95
C ALA A 55 -24.34 18.36 32.18
N GLN A 56 -23.04 18.68 31.95
CA GLN A 56 -22.14 19.09 33.03
C GLN A 56 -22.50 20.47 33.54
N ILE A 57 -22.80 21.43 32.66
CA ILE A 57 -23.22 22.79 33.05
C ILE A 57 -24.54 22.75 33.81
N ALA A 58 -25.54 22.01 33.32
CA ALA A 58 -26.81 21.83 33.98
C ALA A 58 -26.68 21.16 35.37
N ALA A 59 -25.72 20.24 35.53
CA ALA A 59 -25.46 19.62 36.82
C ALA A 59 -24.89 20.62 37.83
N ILE A 60 -24.02 21.54 37.43
CA ILE A 60 -23.48 22.63 38.27
C ILE A 60 -24.63 23.57 38.68
N GLU A 61 -25.45 24.00 37.73
CA GLU A 61 -26.59 24.89 37.98
C GLU A 61 -27.59 24.28 38.97
N LYS A 62 -27.88 22.97 38.81
CA LYS A 62 -28.83 22.23 39.67
C LYS A 62 -28.27 21.95 41.06
N SER A 63 -26.98 21.58 41.16
CA SER A 63 -26.36 21.25 42.44
C SER A 63 -25.99 22.48 43.25
N GLY A 64 -25.74 23.63 42.58
CA GLY A 64 -25.20 24.83 43.19
C GLY A 64 -23.82 24.64 43.79
N SER A 65 -23.12 23.58 43.43
CA SER A 65 -21.77 23.24 43.93
C SER A 65 -20.75 23.20 42.80
N ILE A 66 -19.54 23.62 43.13
CA ILE A 66 -18.42 23.67 42.21
C ILE A 66 -17.60 22.41 42.41
N SER A 67 -17.15 21.79 41.30
CA SER A 67 -16.20 20.69 41.34
C SER A 67 -14.80 21.23 40.92
N PRO A 68 -13.78 21.06 41.77
CA PRO A 68 -12.42 21.38 41.35
C PRO A 68 -11.86 20.44 40.31
N VAL A 69 -12.51 19.32 40.09
CA VAL A 69 -12.12 18.27 39.19
C VAL A 69 -13.16 18.11 38.10
N VAL A 70 -12.72 18.13 36.85
CA VAL A 70 -13.56 17.94 35.66
C VAL A 70 -13.25 16.61 35.02
N GLU A 71 -14.32 15.89 34.67
CA GLU A 71 -14.20 14.61 33.98
C GLU A 71 -13.94 14.82 32.49
N ILE A 72 -12.88 14.20 32.00
CA ILE A 72 -12.59 14.08 30.56
C ILE A 72 -13.21 12.80 30.06
N LYS A 73 -14.20 12.94 29.19
CA LYS A 73 -14.97 11.82 28.63
C LYS A 73 -14.56 11.49 27.21
N SER A 74 -14.66 10.21 26.83
CA SER A 74 -14.44 9.81 25.47
C SER A 74 -15.55 10.34 24.55
N ASN A 75 -15.15 10.95 23.43
CA ASN A 75 -16.10 11.42 22.41
C ASN A 75 -16.57 10.29 21.48
N THR A 76 -15.92 9.15 21.50
CA THR A 76 -16.19 8.02 20.61
C THR A 76 -16.11 6.69 21.35
N SER A 77 -16.77 5.68 20.79
CA SER A 77 -16.59 4.29 21.25
C SER A 77 -15.48 3.62 20.42
N GLY A 78 -14.63 2.88 21.08
CA GLY A 78 -13.50 2.23 20.41
C GLY A 78 -12.53 1.58 21.38
N ILE A 79 -11.31 1.36 20.92
CA ILE A 79 -10.21 0.81 21.71
C ILE A 79 -9.21 1.94 21.95
N VAL A 80 -8.70 2.05 23.17
CA VAL A 80 -7.62 2.98 23.50
C VAL A 80 -6.31 2.45 22.93
N LEU A 81 -5.80 3.12 21.91
CA LEU A 81 -4.54 2.75 21.26
C LEU A 81 -3.33 3.17 22.09
N SER A 82 -3.39 4.38 22.66
CA SER A 82 -2.33 4.89 23.51
C SER A 82 -2.88 5.81 24.62
N LYS A 83 -2.24 5.77 25.77
CA LYS A 83 -2.40 6.71 26.86
C LYS A 83 -1.10 7.54 26.95
N ARG A 84 -1.20 8.85 26.78
CA ARG A 84 -0.03 9.76 26.71
C ARG A 84 0.18 10.56 27.98
N VAL A 85 -0.57 10.25 29.02
CA VAL A 85 -0.58 11.00 30.29
C VAL A 85 -0.63 10.05 31.47
N SER A 86 0.09 10.35 32.52
CA SER A 86 0.06 9.64 33.80
C SER A 86 -0.64 10.46 34.88
N GLN A 87 -1.04 9.79 35.96
CA GLN A 87 -1.64 10.47 37.10
C GLN A 87 -0.60 11.41 37.73
N GLY A 88 -0.98 12.66 37.91
CA GLY A 88 -0.11 13.71 38.45
C GLY A 88 0.61 14.53 37.39
N ASP A 89 0.53 14.17 36.13
CA ASP A 89 1.12 14.96 35.06
C ASP A 89 0.41 16.29 34.90
N TYR A 90 1.20 17.32 34.59
CA TYR A 90 0.71 18.61 34.12
C TYR A 90 0.42 18.56 32.65
N VAL A 91 -0.78 18.97 32.25
CA VAL A 91 -1.20 19.00 30.84
C VAL A 91 -1.55 20.41 30.41
N SER A 92 -1.03 20.81 29.26
CA SER A 92 -1.36 22.10 28.65
C SER A 92 -2.65 21.99 27.84
N GLN A 93 -3.25 23.15 27.57
CA GLN A 93 -4.41 23.22 26.69
C GLN A 93 -4.07 22.67 25.29
N GLY A 94 -4.89 21.77 24.77
CA GLY A 94 -4.66 21.12 23.49
C GLY A 94 -3.79 19.85 23.54
N ALA A 95 -3.29 19.46 24.72
CA ALA A 95 -2.54 18.21 24.86
C ALA A 95 -3.42 16.99 24.53
N ILE A 96 -2.83 16.05 23.80
CA ILE A 96 -3.48 14.77 23.49
C ILE A 96 -3.27 13.84 24.68
N LEU A 97 -4.35 13.41 25.32
CA LEU A 97 -4.31 12.54 26.49
C LEU A 97 -4.44 11.06 26.12
N PHE A 98 -5.34 10.75 25.21
CA PHE A 98 -5.66 9.39 24.77
C PHE A 98 -5.87 9.37 23.25
N ASP A 99 -5.39 8.32 22.61
CA ASP A 99 -5.75 7.98 21.24
C ASP A 99 -6.77 6.85 21.28
N VAL A 100 -7.98 7.12 20.81
CA VAL A 100 -9.09 6.15 20.77
C VAL A 100 -9.49 5.95 19.31
N ALA A 101 -9.54 4.71 18.86
CA ALA A 101 -9.95 4.39 17.50
C ALA A 101 -11.04 3.32 17.47
N ASN A 102 -11.96 3.47 16.52
CA ASN A 102 -12.91 2.43 16.19
C ASN A 102 -12.27 1.47 15.19
N LEU A 103 -11.99 0.24 15.63
CA LEU A 103 -11.35 -0.77 14.83
C LEU A 103 -12.30 -1.72 14.12
N THR A 104 -13.62 -1.47 14.11
CA THR A 104 -14.60 -2.31 13.39
C THR A 104 -14.45 -2.26 11.88
N LYS A 105 -13.80 -1.23 11.38
CA LYS A 105 -13.32 -1.10 10.00
C LYS A 105 -11.87 -0.65 10.04
N VAL A 106 -11.04 -1.27 9.23
CA VAL A 106 -9.62 -0.93 9.12
C VAL A 106 -9.27 -0.66 7.65
N TRP A 107 -8.21 0.07 7.44
CA TRP A 107 -7.63 0.28 6.13
C TRP A 107 -6.38 -0.56 6.00
N ALA A 108 -6.36 -1.44 4.99
CA ALA A 108 -5.13 -2.07 4.55
C ALA A 108 -4.51 -1.15 3.48
N LEU A 109 -3.27 -0.73 3.72
CA LEU A 109 -2.51 0.13 2.82
C LEU A 109 -1.44 -0.71 2.14
N PHE A 110 -1.47 -0.75 0.82
CA PHE A 110 -0.49 -1.47 0.00
C PHE A 110 0.30 -0.49 -0.84
N ASP A 111 1.56 -0.83 -1.08
CA ASP A 111 2.42 -0.10 -2.00
C ASP A 111 2.35 -0.77 -3.37
N ALA A 112 1.73 -0.10 -4.35
CA ALA A 112 1.71 -0.55 -5.74
C ALA A 112 2.80 0.16 -6.54
N PHE A 113 3.57 -0.58 -7.34
CA PHE A 113 4.57 0.01 -8.21
C PHE A 113 3.94 0.83 -9.33
N GLU A 114 4.66 1.84 -9.81
CA GLU A 114 4.24 2.72 -10.89
C GLU A 114 3.76 1.93 -12.12
N MET A 115 4.46 0.84 -12.46
CA MET A 115 4.12 -0.03 -13.59
C MET A 115 2.81 -0.80 -13.43
N ASP A 116 2.33 -1.00 -12.21
CA ASP A 116 1.11 -1.75 -11.90
C ASP A 116 -0.13 -0.84 -11.85
N LEU A 117 0.06 0.47 -11.64
CA LEU A 117 -1.03 1.43 -11.47
C LEU A 117 -2.02 1.48 -12.64
N PRO A 118 -1.59 1.37 -13.91
CA PRO A 118 -2.54 1.37 -15.05
C PRO A 118 -3.55 0.23 -15.01
N PHE A 119 -3.26 -0.84 -14.28
CA PHE A 119 -4.12 -2.03 -14.17
C PHE A 119 -5.04 -2.00 -12.96
N LEU A 120 -4.79 -1.10 -12.01
CA LEU A 120 -5.56 -0.97 -10.79
C LEU A 120 -6.65 0.08 -10.93
N SER A 121 -7.84 -0.25 -10.44
CA SER A 121 -8.96 0.68 -10.44
C SER A 121 -9.70 0.63 -9.10
N LYS A 122 -10.30 1.78 -8.75
CA LYS A 122 -11.20 1.82 -7.60
C LYS A 122 -12.33 0.80 -7.78
N GLY A 123 -12.57 -0.01 -6.75
CA GLY A 123 -13.56 -1.08 -6.74
C GLY A 123 -13.01 -2.46 -7.08
N ASP A 124 -11.78 -2.58 -7.56
CA ASP A 124 -11.17 -3.88 -7.84
C ASP A 124 -11.02 -4.71 -6.55
N PRO A 125 -11.29 -6.01 -6.62
CA PRO A 125 -11.15 -6.91 -5.48
C PRO A 125 -9.68 -7.16 -5.17
N VAL A 126 -9.34 -7.15 -3.90
CA VAL A 126 -8.00 -7.44 -3.40
C VAL A 126 -8.10 -8.56 -2.37
N GLU A 127 -7.36 -9.63 -2.57
CA GLU A 127 -7.13 -10.66 -1.56
C GLU A 127 -5.77 -10.43 -0.91
N PHE A 128 -5.72 -10.54 0.41
CA PHE A 128 -4.47 -10.36 1.14
C PHE A 128 -4.37 -11.32 2.31
N THR A 129 -3.15 -11.54 2.74
CA THR A 129 -2.79 -12.37 3.89
C THR A 129 -1.97 -11.56 4.87
N LEU A 130 -2.01 -11.94 6.14
CA LEU A 130 -1.22 -11.34 7.20
C LEU A 130 -0.25 -12.37 7.78
N GLN A 131 0.99 -11.97 7.99
CA GLN A 131 1.98 -12.84 8.62
C GLN A 131 1.58 -13.24 10.06
N ALA A 132 0.88 -12.33 10.76
CA ALA A 132 0.41 -12.57 12.13
C ALA A 132 -0.76 -13.56 12.21
N LEU A 133 -1.44 -13.85 11.08
CA LEU A 133 -2.61 -14.75 11.01
C LEU A 133 -2.42 -15.75 9.86
N PRO A 134 -1.47 -16.69 9.99
CA PRO A 134 -1.14 -17.62 8.92
C PRO A 134 -2.34 -18.49 8.55
N GLY A 135 -2.52 -18.69 7.24
CA GLY A 135 -3.62 -19.50 6.69
C GLY A 135 -4.96 -18.78 6.56
N LYS A 136 -5.13 -17.57 7.11
CA LYS A 136 -6.32 -16.75 6.91
C LYS A 136 -6.14 -15.84 5.69
N LYS A 137 -7.14 -15.82 4.81
CA LYS A 137 -7.25 -14.89 3.70
C LYS A 137 -8.30 -13.84 4.02
N PHE A 138 -7.97 -12.60 3.74
CA PHE A 138 -8.86 -11.46 3.87
C PHE A 138 -9.12 -10.90 2.49
N SER A 139 -10.27 -10.26 2.31
CA SER A 139 -10.64 -9.63 1.06
C SER A 139 -11.24 -8.26 1.31
N GLY A 140 -11.02 -7.38 0.37
CA GLY A 140 -11.61 -6.05 0.36
C GLY A 140 -11.67 -5.50 -1.05
N LYS A 141 -12.05 -4.23 -1.18
CA LYS A 141 -12.05 -3.53 -2.46
C LYS A 141 -11.18 -2.29 -2.38
N ILE A 142 -10.50 -1.97 -3.46
CA ILE A 142 -9.75 -0.72 -3.58
C ILE A 142 -10.73 0.44 -3.40
N SER A 143 -10.53 1.21 -2.34
CA SER A 143 -11.34 2.39 -2.04
C SER A 143 -10.71 3.67 -2.58
N PHE A 144 -9.38 3.71 -2.62
CA PHE A 144 -8.61 4.86 -3.05
C PHE A 144 -7.21 4.44 -3.54
N ILE A 145 -6.74 5.10 -4.58
CA ILE A 145 -5.36 5.01 -5.09
C ILE A 145 -4.79 6.42 -4.97
N ASP A 146 -3.65 6.55 -4.30
CA ASP A 146 -3.01 7.85 -4.11
C ASP A 146 -2.52 8.37 -5.48
N PRO A 147 -2.89 9.58 -5.90
CA PRO A 147 -2.40 10.17 -7.13
C PRO A 147 -0.93 10.61 -7.06
N ILE A 148 -0.35 10.62 -5.87
CA ILE A 148 1.03 11.04 -5.63
C ILE A 148 1.92 9.81 -5.43
N LEU A 149 2.96 9.72 -6.27
CA LEU A 149 4.00 8.69 -6.13
C LEU A 149 5.01 9.07 -5.06
N ASN A 150 5.39 8.09 -4.25
CA ASN A 150 6.59 8.20 -3.44
C ASN A 150 7.81 8.12 -4.36
N THR A 151 8.57 9.20 -4.46
CA THR A 151 9.71 9.31 -5.39
C THR A 151 10.88 8.39 -5.01
N THR A 152 11.00 8.00 -3.75
CA THR A 152 12.07 7.12 -3.27
C THR A 152 11.81 5.65 -3.62
N THR A 153 10.57 5.19 -3.40
CA THR A 153 10.18 3.79 -3.64
C THR A 153 9.52 3.57 -5.00
N ARG A 154 9.15 4.63 -5.70
CA ARG A 154 8.36 4.61 -6.95
C ARG A 154 7.06 3.81 -6.82
N THR A 155 6.39 4.01 -5.68
CA THR A 155 5.12 3.36 -5.38
C THR A 155 4.04 4.37 -5.07
N ALA A 156 2.79 4.01 -5.34
CA ALA A 156 1.61 4.73 -4.87
C ALA A 156 0.90 3.92 -3.77
N LYS A 157 0.32 4.60 -2.80
CA LYS A 157 -0.48 3.95 -1.76
C LYS A 157 -1.85 3.56 -2.31
N VAL A 158 -2.17 2.28 -2.19
CA VAL A 158 -3.49 1.72 -2.51
C VAL A 158 -4.20 1.38 -1.21
N ARG A 159 -5.35 2.00 -0.98
CA ARG A 159 -6.15 1.79 0.22
C ARG A 159 -7.30 0.83 -0.05
N VAL A 160 -7.37 -0.20 0.76
CA VAL A 160 -8.44 -1.19 0.78
C VAL A 160 -9.19 -1.09 2.09
N GLU A 161 -10.51 -0.91 2.04
CA GLU A 161 -11.35 -0.94 3.24
C GLU A 161 -11.75 -2.37 3.57
N VAL A 162 -11.56 -2.74 4.83
CA VAL A 162 -11.80 -4.09 5.31
C VAL A 162 -12.68 -4.05 6.56
N PRO A 163 -13.82 -4.75 6.56
CA PRO A 163 -14.61 -4.93 7.78
C PRO A 163 -13.84 -5.80 8.77
N ASN A 164 -13.84 -5.38 10.03
CA ASN A 164 -13.11 -6.04 11.12
C ASN A 164 -14.00 -6.23 12.34
N ALA A 165 -15.15 -6.86 12.14
CA ALA A 165 -16.12 -7.09 13.21
C ALA A 165 -15.57 -7.99 14.34
N SER A 166 -14.68 -8.92 14.03
CA SER A 166 -14.01 -9.80 14.99
C SER A 166 -12.84 -9.14 15.73
N LEU A 167 -12.43 -7.91 15.34
CA LEU A 167 -11.29 -7.18 15.89
C LEU A 167 -9.95 -7.95 15.79
N GLU A 168 -9.86 -8.91 14.86
CA GLU A 168 -8.63 -9.69 14.63
C GLU A 168 -7.55 -8.87 13.93
N LEU A 169 -7.97 -7.94 13.06
CA LEU A 169 -7.07 -7.03 12.37
C LEU A 169 -6.68 -5.88 13.30
N LYS A 170 -5.40 -5.79 13.61
CA LYS A 170 -4.86 -4.72 14.46
C LYS A 170 -4.06 -3.73 13.61
N PRO A 171 -4.02 -2.46 13.98
CA PRO A 171 -3.11 -1.50 13.36
C PRO A 171 -1.66 -2.02 13.35
N GLU A 172 -0.87 -1.60 12.38
CA GLU A 172 0.55 -1.93 12.22
C GLU A 172 0.84 -3.42 11.86
N MET A 173 -0.20 -4.25 11.57
CA MET A 173 0.02 -5.60 11.06
C MET A 173 0.51 -5.57 9.62
N TYR A 174 1.50 -6.39 9.32
CA TYR A 174 2.04 -6.56 7.98
C TYR A 174 1.11 -7.41 7.11
N ALA A 175 0.74 -6.87 5.94
CA ALA A 175 -0.14 -7.54 4.98
C ALA A 175 0.52 -7.65 3.60
N THR A 176 0.34 -8.79 2.95
CA THR A 176 0.74 -9.02 1.55
C THR A 176 -0.50 -9.25 0.72
N ALA A 177 -0.67 -8.46 -0.34
CA ALA A 177 -1.82 -8.56 -1.23
C ALA A 177 -1.46 -9.18 -2.58
N ASN A 178 -2.42 -9.95 -3.12
CA ASN A 178 -2.45 -10.35 -4.51
C ASN A 178 -3.67 -9.70 -5.17
N VAL A 179 -3.45 -8.90 -6.19
CA VAL A 179 -4.51 -8.25 -6.94
C VAL A 179 -4.66 -8.95 -8.28
N SER A 180 -5.84 -9.49 -8.53
CA SER A 180 -6.19 -9.99 -9.87
C SER A 180 -6.84 -8.84 -10.63
N ALA A 181 -6.02 -8.05 -11.31
CA ALA A 181 -6.51 -6.96 -12.13
C ALA A 181 -7.05 -7.50 -13.46
N PRO A 182 -8.31 -7.22 -13.82
CA PRO A 182 -8.80 -7.57 -15.14
C PRO A 182 -8.09 -6.72 -16.19
N LEU A 183 -7.57 -7.34 -17.23
CA LEU A 183 -6.93 -6.68 -18.37
C LEU A 183 -7.98 -5.98 -19.24
N ARG A 184 -8.59 -4.92 -18.72
CA ARG A 184 -9.73 -4.24 -19.37
C ARG A 184 -9.41 -3.72 -20.77
N ASN A 185 -8.15 -3.24 -20.94
CA ASN A 185 -7.67 -2.65 -22.18
C ASN A 185 -7.06 -3.67 -23.16
N TYR A 186 -6.87 -4.93 -22.73
CA TYR A 186 -6.14 -5.96 -23.47
C TYR A 186 -6.94 -7.27 -23.60
N LYS A 187 -8.29 -7.19 -23.52
CA LYS A 187 -9.16 -8.38 -23.53
C LYS A 187 -9.04 -9.24 -24.78
N ASN A 188 -8.69 -8.64 -25.90
CA ASN A 188 -8.61 -9.29 -27.21
C ASN A 188 -7.16 -9.46 -27.68
N GLU A 189 -6.18 -9.13 -26.83
CA GLU A 189 -4.77 -9.22 -27.18
C GLU A 189 -4.23 -10.62 -26.90
N ILE A 190 -3.24 -11.02 -27.67
CA ILE A 190 -2.58 -12.33 -27.52
C ILE A 190 -1.65 -12.26 -26.31
N VAL A 191 -1.71 -13.28 -25.47
CA VAL A 191 -0.83 -13.42 -24.30
C VAL A 191 0.08 -14.63 -24.52
N VAL A 192 1.38 -14.41 -24.40
CA VAL A 192 2.40 -15.44 -24.58
C VAL A 192 3.28 -15.58 -23.33
N PRO A 193 3.78 -16.79 -23.00
CA PRO A 193 4.73 -16.96 -21.91
C PRO A 193 6.01 -16.14 -22.15
N GLN A 194 6.61 -15.63 -21.11
CA GLN A 194 7.90 -14.89 -21.20
C GLN A 194 9.00 -15.73 -21.85
N THR A 195 8.96 -17.07 -21.65
CA THR A 195 9.91 -18.00 -22.24
C THR A 195 9.83 -18.09 -23.76
N ALA A 196 8.74 -17.63 -24.38
CA ALA A 196 8.55 -17.59 -25.82
C ALA A 196 9.18 -16.36 -26.48
N VAL A 197 9.56 -15.35 -25.69
CA VAL A 197 10.01 -14.04 -26.18
C VAL A 197 11.50 -13.87 -25.91
N LEU A 198 12.26 -13.55 -26.94
CA LEU A 198 13.63 -13.08 -26.81
C LEU A 198 13.63 -11.55 -26.92
N TRP A 199 14.12 -10.89 -25.85
CA TRP A 199 14.12 -9.44 -25.77
C TRP A 199 15.54 -8.90 -25.61
N THR A 200 15.95 -8.02 -26.54
CA THR A 200 17.27 -7.39 -26.56
C THR A 200 17.29 -6.01 -25.87
N GLY A 201 16.16 -5.54 -25.32
CA GLY A 201 15.98 -4.18 -24.83
C GLY A 201 15.53 -3.19 -25.91
N LYS A 202 15.78 -3.47 -27.17
CA LYS A 202 15.34 -2.67 -28.34
C LYS A 202 14.29 -3.40 -29.17
N ARG A 203 14.41 -4.72 -29.30
CA ARG A 203 13.52 -5.56 -30.11
C ARG A 203 13.06 -6.75 -29.28
N ALA A 204 11.83 -7.15 -29.50
CA ALA A 204 11.29 -8.39 -29.00
C ALA A 204 10.96 -9.29 -30.19
N ILE A 205 11.37 -10.54 -30.11
CA ILE A 205 11.12 -11.52 -31.18
C ILE A 205 10.53 -12.80 -30.63
N VAL A 206 9.78 -13.47 -31.45
CA VAL A 206 9.25 -14.82 -31.25
C VAL A 206 9.58 -15.69 -32.46
N TYR A 207 9.63 -17.00 -32.25
CA TYR A 207 9.77 -17.97 -33.35
C TYR A 207 8.40 -18.62 -33.60
N VAL A 208 7.86 -18.39 -34.81
CA VAL A 208 6.59 -18.95 -35.27
C VAL A 208 6.88 -20.17 -36.14
N LYS A 209 6.19 -21.28 -35.89
CA LYS A 209 6.27 -22.47 -36.69
C LYS A 209 5.62 -22.22 -38.03
N GLN A 210 6.30 -22.58 -39.14
CA GLN A 210 5.72 -22.51 -40.47
C GLN A 210 4.73 -23.67 -40.68
N PRO A 211 3.48 -23.37 -41.08
CA PRO A 211 2.57 -24.40 -41.52
C PRO A 211 3.10 -25.06 -42.81
N ASP A 212 2.74 -26.31 -43.07
CA ASP A 212 2.97 -27.03 -44.31
C ASP A 212 4.42 -27.42 -44.65
N THR A 213 5.32 -27.51 -43.65
CA THR A 213 6.67 -28.05 -43.87
C THR A 213 6.80 -29.46 -43.31
N ASN A 214 7.37 -30.40 -44.10
CA ASN A 214 7.64 -31.78 -43.67
C ASN A 214 8.70 -31.85 -42.53
N THR A 215 9.48 -30.82 -42.36
CA THR A 215 10.45 -30.63 -41.25
C THR A 215 10.04 -29.41 -40.47
N PRO A 216 10.12 -29.44 -39.12
CA PRO A 216 9.81 -28.25 -38.30
C PRO A 216 10.67 -27.06 -38.71
N ALA A 217 10.09 -26.07 -39.37
CA ALA A 217 10.73 -24.80 -39.71
C ALA A 217 10.12 -23.70 -38.88
N PHE A 218 11.00 -22.83 -38.37
CA PHE A 218 10.60 -21.71 -37.53
C PHE A 218 11.04 -20.40 -38.19
N LEU A 219 10.14 -19.43 -38.19
CA LEU A 219 10.40 -18.09 -38.72
C LEU A 219 10.51 -17.12 -37.56
N MET A 220 11.61 -16.38 -37.52
CA MET A 220 11.76 -15.26 -36.60
C MET A 220 10.78 -14.16 -36.97
N ARG A 221 10.07 -13.66 -35.97
CA ARG A 221 9.13 -12.55 -36.14
C ARG A 221 9.31 -11.54 -35.04
N GLU A 222 9.45 -10.28 -35.40
CA GLU A 222 9.45 -9.17 -34.46
C GLU A 222 8.03 -8.89 -33.96
N VAL A 223 7.91 -8.66 -32.67
CA VAL A 223 6.63 -8.41 -31.99
C VAL A 223 6.75 -7.15 -31.13
N GLU A 224 5.63 -6.47 -31.02
CA GLU A 224 5.48 -5.34 -30.09
C GLU A 224 4.92 -5.85 -28.77
N LEU A 225 5.71 -5.66 -27.70
CA LEU A 225 5.31 -6.07 -26.36
C LEU A 225 4.41 -5.01 -25.71
N GLY A 226 3.34 -5.46 -25.16
CA GLY A 226 2.53 -4.75 -24.18
C GLY A 226 3.03 -4.98 -22.75
N PRO A 227 2.16 -4.81 -21.76
CA PRO A 227 2.51 -5.00 -20.36
C PRO A 227 2.91 -6.43 -20.04
N SER A 228 3.80 -6.57 -19.07
CA SER A 228 4.14 -7.86 -18.46
C SER A 228 3.06 -8.29 -17.46
N LEU A 229 2.66 -9.56 -17.54
CA LEU A 229 1.65 -10.17 -16.68
C LEU A 229 2.28 -11.32 -15.86
N GLY A 230 3.11 -10.98 -14.90
CA GLY A 230 3.86 -11.98 -14.14
C GLY A 230 4.79 -12.76 -15.06
N ASN A 231 4.43 -14.01 -15.43
CA ASN A 231 5.24 -14.88 -16.28
C ASN A 231 4.87 -14.83 -17.77
N SER A 232 4.11 -13.83 -18.20
CA SER A 232 3.63 -13.69 -19.58
C SER A 232 3.75 -12.26 -20.08
N TYR A 233 3.77 -12.06 -21.40
CA TYR A 233 3.65 -10.77 -22.04
C TYR A 233 2.37 -10.68 -22.87
N VAL A 234 1.76 -9.51 -22.89
CA VAL A 234 0.76 -9.15 -23.90
C VAL A 234 1.51 -8.80 -25.18
N ILE A 235 1.01 -9.28 -26.31
CA ILE A 235 1.52 -8.93 -27.64
C ILE A 235 0.52 -7.96 -28.28
N LEU A 236 0.99 -6.75 -28.57
CA LEU A 236 0.17 -5.72 -29.21
C LEU A 236 0.15 -5.88 -30.74
N ASN A 237 1.28 -6.26 -31.30
CA ASN A 237 1.43 -6.46 -32.75
C ASN A 237 2.45 -7.58 -33.05
N GLY A 238 2.30 -8.22 -34.21
CA GLY A 238 3.28 -9.18 -34.73
C GLY A 238 2.87 -10.64 -34.65
N LEU A 239 1.82 -11.00 -33.89
CA LEU A 239 1.25 -12.36 -33.84
C LEU A 239 -0.21 -12.35 -34.21
N ARG A 240 -0.71 -13.51 -34.68
CA ARG A 240 -2.11 -13.78 -34.96
C ARG A 240 -2.58 -14.95 -34.13
N GLU A 241 -3.86 -14.93 -33.79
CA GLU A 241 -4.50 -16.05 -33.10
C GLU A 241 -4.46 -17.35 -33.98
N GLY A 242 -4.11 -18.45 -33.33
CA GLY A 242 -3.96 -19.75 -34.01
C GLY A 242 -2.56 -20.05 -34.53
N GLU A 243 -1.62 -19.13 -34.48
CA GLU A 243 -0.21 -19.40 -34.83
C GLU A 243 0.48 -20.21 -33.71
N GLU A 244 1.24 -21.25 -34.12
CA GLU A 244 2.07 -22.02 -33.18
C GLU A 244 3.41 -21.34 -32.98
N ILE A 245 3.74 -21.07 -31.70
CA ILE A 245 5.00 -20.43 -31.32
C ILE A 245 5.87 -21.37 -30.46
N VAL A 246 7.17 -21.16 -30.50
CA VAL A 246 8.11 -21.87 -29.64
C VAL A 246 8.07 -21.27 -28.25
N THR A 247 7.75 -22.08 -27.25
CA THR A 247 7.69 -21.64 -25.85
C THR A 247 8.89 -22.06 -25.01
N ASN A 248 9.59 -23.11 -25.44
CA ASN A 248 10.77 -23.64 -24.78
C ASN A 248 11.93 -23.81 -25.75
N GLY A 249 13.15 -23.47 -25.33
CA GLY A 249 14.33 -23.61 -26.17
C GLY A 249 14.47 -22.54 -27.26
N VAL A 250 13.75 -21.41 -27.14
CA VAL A 250 13.79 -20.30 -28.12
C VAL A 250 15.20 -19.79 -28.34
N PHE A 251 15.99 -19.69 -27.26
CA PHE A 251 17.39 -19.27 -27.33
C PHE A 251 18.27 -20.25 -28.12
N ALA A 252 18.03 -21.55 -28.03
CA ALA A 252 18.78 -22.55 -28.80
C ALA A 252 18.49 -22.44 -30.30
N ILE A 253 17.25 -22.15 -30.68
CA ILE A 253 16.84 -21.92 -32.07
C ILE A 253 17.52 -20.65 -32.59
N ASP A 254 17.53 -19.57 -31.83
CA ASP A 254 18.16 -18.30 -32.18
C ASP A 254 19.70 -18.48 -32.38
N ALA A 255 20.34 -19.19 -31.42
CA ALA A 255 21.77 -19.47 -31.51
C ALA A 255 22.11 -20.33 -32.76
N SER A 256 21.29 -21.33 -33.11
CA SER A 256 21.48 -22.12 -34.33
C SER A 256 21.31 -21.26 -35.58
N ALA A 257 20.29 -20.39 -35.61
CA ALA A 257 20.07 -19.46 -36.72
C ALA A 257 21.27 -18.51 -36.88
N GLN A 258 21.84 -18.02 -35.77
CA GLN A 258 23.00 -17.16 -35.75
C GLN A 258 24.24 -17.87 -36.29
N LEU A 259 24.49 -19.11 -35.89
CA LEU A 259 25.61 -19.92 -36.40
C LEU A 259 25.52 -20.23 -37.89
N GLU A 260 24.29 -20.38 -38.41
CA GLU A 260 24.02 -20.59 -39.83
C GLU A 260 23.99 -19.29 -40.65
N GLY A 261 24.26 -18.14 -40.03
CA GLY A 261 24.22 -16.82 -40.70
C GLY A 261 22.82 -16.36 -41.10
N LYS A 262 21.78 -16.98 -40.52
CA LYS A 262 20.38 -16.59 -40.74
C LYS A 262 19.99 -15.43 -39.83
N THR A 263 18.83 -14.84 -40.09
CA THR A 263 18.24 -13.82 -39.21
C THR A 263 18.07 -14.35 -37.82
N SER A 264 18.58 -13.60 -36.83
CA SER A 264 18.55 -13.91 -35.42
C SER A 264 18.23 -12.66 -34.59
N MET A 265 18.09 -12.81 -33.30
CA MET A 265 17.80 -11.68 -32.42
C MET A 265 18.92 -10.61 -32.47
N MET A 266 20.17 -11.00 -32.79
CA MET A 266 21.35 -10.10 -32.86
C MET A 266 21.64 -9.59 -34.27
N ASN A 267 21.08 -10.24 -35.31
CA ASN A 267 21.33 -9.93 -36.72
C ASN A 267 20.03 -9.78 -37.50
N ASN A 268 19.81 -8.61 -38.12
CA ASN A 268 18.61 -8.30 -38.91
C ASN A 268 18.61 -8.81 -40.36
N GLY A 269 19.71 -9.43 -40.79
CA GLY A 269 19.81 -9.87 -42.20
C GLY A 269 20.08 -8.76 -43.22
N ASP A 270 20.00 -7.50 -42.84
CA ASP A 270 20.25 -6.34 -43.74
C ASP A 270 21.67 -5.82 -43.71
N GLU A 271 22.53 -6.28 -42.83
CA GLU A 271 23.97 -6.02 -42.88
C GLU A 271 24.71 -7.28 -43.36
N PRO A 272 25.49 -7.20 -44.46
CA PRO A 272 26.39 -8.28 -44.85
C PRO A 272 27.37 -8.55 -43.71
N ALA A 273 27.49 -9.81 -43.28
CA ALA A 273 28.38 -10.25 -42.23
C ALA A 273 29.79 -9.65 -42.46
N LYS A 274 30.20 -8.73 -41.61
CA LYS A 274 31.61 -8.30 -41.59
C LYS A 274 32.46 -9.49 -41.18
N PRO A 275 33.44 -9.90 -42.02
CA PRO A 275 34.34 -11.00 -41.66
C PRO A 275 35.05 -10.62 -40.36
N MET A 276 34.98 -11.49 -39.36
CA MET A 276 35.81 -11.37 -38.17
C MET A 276 37.26 -11.47 -38.58
N ILE A 277 37.98 -10.34 -38.55
CA ILE A 277 39.45 -10.32 -38.66
C ILE A 277 39.93 -10.95 -37.35
N GLY A 278 40.58 -12.11 -37.50
CA GLY A 278 41.23 -12.82 -36.42
C GLY A 278 42.26 -11.94 -35.73
N HIS A 279 42.10 -11.65 -34.49
CA HIS A 279 43.16 -11.15 -33.63
C HIS A 279 44.00 -12.33 -33.17
N GLU A 280 45.23 -12.37 -33.73
CA GLU A 280 46.34 -13.20 -33.27
C GLU A 280 46.65 -12.94 -31.80
N GLY A 281 47.06 -14.00 -31.15
CA GLY A 281 47.35 -14.22 -29.77
C GLY A 281 48.05 -13.13 -28.97
N HIS A 282 47.55 -12.93 -27.78
CA HIS A 282 48.36 -12.61 -26.63
C HIS A 282 48.00 -13.57 -25.49
N MET A 283 48.96 -14.53 -25.31
CA MET A 283 49.02 -15.28 -24.05
C MET A 283 49.33 -14.29 -22.94
N MET A 284 48.48 -14.22 -21.93
CA MET A 284 48.84 -13.72 -20.61
C MET A 284 48.35 -14.66 -19.52
N HIS A 285 49.30 -14.89 -18.63
CA HIS A 285 49.32 -15.76 -17.47
C HIS A 285 48.07 -15.72 -16.59
N ALA A 286 47.71 -16.92 -16.16
CA ALA A 286 46.84 -17.16 -15.03
C ALA A 286 47.45 -16.61 -13.72
N GLN A 287 46.74 -15.77 -13.03
CA GLN A 287 46.88 -15.58 -11.58
C GLN A 287 45.58 -15.86 -10.91
N SER A 288 45.60 -16.89 -10.06
CA SER A 288 44.59 -17.27 -9.13
C SER A 288 44.38 -16.19 -8.07
N ALA A 289 43.15 -15.77 -7.85
CA ALA A 289 42.75 -15.12 -6.63
C ALA A 289 41.37 -15.70 -6.16
N THR A 290 41.47 -16.55 -5.18
CA THR A 290 40.42 -16.95 -4.28
C THR A 290 39.91 -15.73 -3.52
N GLY A 291 38.61 -15.51 -3.51
CA GLY A 291 37.98 -14.48 -2.71
C GLY A 291 36.48 -14.74 -2.57
N VAL A 292 36.17 -15.43 -1.49
CA VAL A 292 34.80 -15.63 -0.95
C VAL A 292 34.25 -14.28 -0.52
N ALA A 293 33.06 -13.93 -0.95
CA ALA A 293 32.18 -13.04 -0.19
C ALA A 293 30.72 -13.28 -0.60
N SER A 294 30.04 -13.98 0.27
CA SER A 294 28.59 -14.01 0.37
C SER A 294 28.13 -12.69 0.98
N GLU A 295 27.23 -11.97 0.33
CA GLU A 295 26.49 -10.90 0.97
C GLU A 295 25.00 -11.02 0.63
N HIS A 296 24.27 -11.47 1.63
CA HIS A 296 22.82 -11.38 1.71
C HIS A 296 22.44 -9.92 1.94
N ALA A 297 21.78 -9.30 1.00
CA ALA A 297 21.10 -8.03 1.22
C ALA A 297 19.73 -8.30 1.87
N MET A 298 19.66 -8.15 3.20
CA MET A 298 18.39 -7.98 3.92
C MET A 298 17.94 -6.53 3.78
N PHE A 299 16.79 -6.33 3.15
CA PHE A 299 16.08 -5.05 3.21
C PHE A 299 15.15 -5.07 4.41
N GLY A 300 15.53 -4.36 5.48
CA GLY A 300 14.67 -4.01 6.58
C GLY A 300 13.86 -2.76 6.22
N VAL A 301 12.55 -2.84 6.32
CA VAL A 301 11.64 -1.70 6.21
C VAL A 301 11.23 -1.27 7.60
N LYS A 302 11.44 0.01 7.89
CA LYS A 302 10.92 0.69 9.08
C LYS A 302 9.47 1.07 8.89
#